data_bc1ba31f4773f11b20a5d8b1e5b9e8f1
#
_entry.id   bc1ba31f4773f11b20a5d8b1e5b9e8f1
#
_cell.length_a   1.000
_cell.length_b   1.000
_cell.length_c   1.000
_cell.angle_alpha   90.00
_cell.angle_beta   90.00
_cell.angle_gamma   90.00
#
_symmetry.space_group_name_H-M   'P 1'
#
loop_
_entity.id
_entity.type
_entity.pdbx_description
1 polymer ?
#
loop_
_entity_poly.entity_id
_entity_poly.type
_entity_poly.pdbx_seq_one_letter_code
_entity_poly.pdbx_strand_id
1 'polypeptide(L)'
;MRCLGVAVALYDYAAQADDELTLTEGDTLYVDELADEAWYKARLRDGSHEGLVPANYVEMRAPEQVVVAAYDYEAQNHDELSFAEGRVLDVLERDGDWLLARIQGTDQMGLIPSNYVEEFGSSGAQEPVPAS
;
A
#
# COMPACT_ATOMS: atom_id res chain seq x y z
N MET A 1 1.60 9.39 -6.33
CA MET A 1 0.97 8.06 -6.51
C MET A 1 -0.13 7.89 -5.47
N ARG A 2 -1.22 7.30 -5.84
CA ARG A 2 -2.35 7.12 -4.93
C ARG A 2 -2.73 5.65 -4.86
N CYS A 3 -3.15 5.20 -3.67
CA CYS A 3 -3.50 3.81 -3.47
C CYS A 3 -4.25 3.65 -2.15
N LEU A 4 -5.29 2.84 -2.16
CA LEU A 4 -6.01 2.51 -0.93
C LEU A 4 -5.26 1.45 -0.13
N GLY A 5 -4.48 0.64 -0.81
CA GLY A 5 -3.71 -0.40 -0.13
C GLY A 5 -3.26 -1.47 -1.10
N VAL A 6 -2.67 -2.51 -0.53
CA VAL A 6 -2.18 -3.67 -1.28
C VAL A 6 -3.15 -4.83 -1.04
N ALA A 7 -3.44 -5.58 -2.09
CA ALA A 7 -4.31 -6.74 -2.01
C ALA A 7 -3.65 -7.95 -2.65
N VAL A 8 -4.12 -9.13 -2.29
CA VAL A 8 -3.64 -10.40 -2.85
C VAL A 8 -4.83 -11.09 -3.49
N ALA A 9 -4.64 -11.63 -4.69
CA ALA A 9 -5.68 -12.38 -5.36
C ALA A 9 -5.88 -13.72 -4.65
N LEU A 10 -7.12 -14.00 -4.27
CA LEU A 10 -7.49 -15.24 -3.60
C LEU A 10 -7.75 -16.35 -4.59
N TYR A 11 -8.13 -16.00 -5.80
CA TYR A 11 -8.52 -16.95 -6.85
C TYR A 11 -8.07 -16.41 -8.20
N ASP A 12 -8.00 -17.31 -9.17
CA ASP A 12 -7.82 -16.90 -10.56
C ASP A 12 -9.08 -16.19 -11.03
N TYR A 13 -8.91 -15.17 -11.83
CA TYR A 13 -10.03 -14.46 -12.45
C TYR A 13 -9.66 -14.08 -13.87
N ALA A 14 -10.48 -14.49 -14.81
CA ALA A 14 -10.28 -14.12 -16.21
C ALA A 14 -11.12 -12.90 -16.53
N ALA A 15 -10.47 -11.84 -17.00
CA ALA A 15 -11.18 -10.61 -17.37
C ALA A 15 -12.26 -10.94 -18.41
N GLN A 16 -13.46 -10.41 -18.20
CA GLN A 16 -14.60 -10.65 -19.09
C GLN A 16 -14.95 -9.44 -19.91
N ALA A 17 -14.23 -8.33 -19.67
CA ALA A 17 -14.41 -7.08 -20.41
C ALA A 17 -13.06 -6.42 -20.55
N ASP A 18 -12.95 -5.47 -21.48
CA ASP A 18 -11.68 -4.79 -21.77
C ASP A 18 -11.18 -3.96 -20.61
N ASP A 19 -12.05 -3.52 -19.71
CA ASP A 19 -11.69 -2.70 -18.56
C ASP A 19 -11.41 -3.55 -17.31
N GLU A 20 -11.45 -4.86 -17.41
CA GLU A 20 -11.18 -5.74 -16.28
C GLU A 20 -9.74 -6.26 -16.32
N LEU A 21 -9.25 -6.64 -15.17
CA LEU A 21 -7.89 -7.13 -14.99
C LEU A 21 -7.94 -8.65 -14.75
N THR A 22 -7.15 -9.39 -15.51
CA THR A 22 -7.01 -10.83 -15.30
C THR A 22 -6.08 -11.07 -14.12
N LEU A 23 -6.47 -11.95 -13.21
CA LEU A 23 -5.73 -12.28 -12.00
C LEU A 23 -5.34 -13.74 -11.98
N THR A 24 -4.21 -14.01 -11.37
CA THR A 24 -3.81 -15.36 -10.98
C THR A 24 -3.76 -15.41 -9.47
N GLU A 25 -4.22 -16.49 -8.87
CA GLU A 25 -4.18 -16.66 -7.42
C GLU A 25 -2.77 -16.35 -6.91
N GLY A 26 -2.68 -15.56 -5.86
CA GLY A 26 -1.40 -15.15 -5.29
C GLY A 26 -0.82 -13.86 -5.83
N ASP A 27 -1.39 -13.32 -6.91
CA ASP A 27 -0.91 -12.04 -7.45
C ASP A 27 -1.08 -10.93 -6.43
N THR A 28 -0.08 -10.04 -6.38
CA THR A 28 -0.13 -8.85 -5.55
C THR A 28 -0.58 -7.68 -6.41
N LEU A 29 -1.52 -6.91 -5.87
CA LEU A 29 -2.16 -5.81 -6.57
C LEU A 29 -2.10 -4.55 -5.72
N TYR A 30 -2.01 -3.41 -6.40
CA TYR A 30 -2.22 -2.13 -5.75
C TYR A 30 -3.64 -1.68 -6.07
N VAL A 31 -4.45 -1.46 -5.05
CA VAL A 31 -5.83 -1.01 -5.21
C VAL A 31 -5.84 0.50 -5.22
N ASP A 32 -6.23 1.10 -6.34
CA ASP A 32 -6.22 2.56 -6.49
C ASP A 32 -7.46 3.19 -5.87
N GLU A 33 -8.63 2.58 -6.12
CA GLU A 33 -9.87 3.12 -5.58
C GLU A 33 -10.99 2.09 -5.66
N LEU A 34 -12.06 2.35 -4.95
CA LEU A 34 -13.28 1.56 -5.07
C LEU A 34 -14.05 2.08 -6.28
N ALA A 35 -14.29 1.22 -7.25
CA ALA A 35 -15.12 1.59 -8.40
C ALA A 35 -16.59 1.56 -7.99
N ASP A 36 -16.97 0.55 -7.21
CA ASP A 36 -18.27 0.47 -6.56
C ASP A 36 -18.17 -0.59 -5.44
N GLU A 37 -19.28 -1.01 -4.87
CA GLU A 37 -19.29 -1.94 -3.74
C GLU A 37 -18.66 -3.29 -4.06
N ALA A 38 -18.72 -3.72 -5.31
CA ALA A 38 -18.29 -5.05 -5.72
C ALA A 38 -17.00 -5.05 -6.52
N TRP A 39 -16.49 -3.90 -6.90
CA TRP A 39 -15.34 -3.81 -7.79
C TRP A 39 -14.31 -2.80 -7.29
N TYR A 40 -13.05 -3.17 -7.43
CA TYR A 40 -11.92 -2.27 -7.16
C TYR A 40 -11.25 -1.93 -8.47
N LYS A 41 -10.74 -0.71 -8.57
CA LYS A 41 -9.81 -0.35 -9.63
C LYS A 41 -8.41 -0.63 -9.11
N ALA A 42 -7.69 -1.50 -9.80
CA ALA A 42 -6.41 -2.00 -9.31
C ALA A 42 -5.41 -2.17 -10.45
N ARG A 43 -4.15 -2.33 -10.07
CA ARG A 43 -3.09 -2.63 -11.04
C ARG A 43 -2.20 -3.71 -10.44
N LEU A 44 -1.59 -4.50 -11.31
CA LEU A 44 -0.63 -5.51 -10.88
C LEU A 44 0.61 -4.82 -10.30
N ARG A 45 1.23 -5.48 -9.35
CA ARG A 45 2.41 -4.94 -8.67
C ARG A 45 3.52 -4.54 -9.63
N ASP A 46 3.70 -5.30 -10.70
CA ASP A 46 4.74 -5.03 -11.70
C ASP A 46 4.36 -3.90 -12.67
N GLY A 47 3.14 -3.38 -12.58
CA GLY A 47 2.68 -2.29 -13.43
C GLY A 47 2.33 -2.70 -14.84
N SER A 48 2.32 -3.99 -15.15
CA SER A 48 2.10 -4.46 -16.51
C SER A 48 0.67 -4.27 -16.99
N HIS A 49 -0.29 -4.36 -16.08
CA HIS A 49 -1.71 -4.27 -16.41
C HIS A 49 -2.49 -3.60 -15.30
N GLU A 50 -3.57 -2.94 -15.68
CA GLU A 50 -4.49 -2.35 -14.71
C GLU A 50 -5.92 -2.56 -15.17
N GLY A 51 -6.87 -2.47 -14.26
CA GLY A 51 -8.28 -2.62 -14.57
C GLY A 51 -9.10 -2.94 -13.34
N LEU A 52 -10.36 -3.29 -13.59
CA LEU A 52 -11.30 -3.60 -12.53
C LEU A 52 -11.14 -5.06 -12.09
N VAL A 53 -11.23 -5.27 -10.79
CA VAL A 53 -11.19 -6.63 -10.22
C VAL A 53 -12.36 -6.80 -9.27
N PRO A 54 -12.94 -8.02 -9.18
CA PRO A 54 -14.02 -8.25 -8.22
C PRO A 54 -13.48 -8.18 -6.80
N ALA A 55 -14.15 -7.42 -5.95
CA ALA A 55 -13.69 -7.21 -4.56
C ALA A 55 -13.60 -8.53 -3.78
N ASN A 56 -14.49 -9.49 -4.08
CA ASN A 56 -14.51 -10.78 -3.37
C ASN A 56 -13.49 -11.79 -3.89
N TYR A 57 -12.70 -11.41 -4.90
CA TYR A 57 -11.62 -12.26 -5.42
C TYR A 57 -10.26 -11.83 -4.89
N VAL A 58 -10.22 -10.76 -4.11
CA VAL A 58 -8.97 -10.25 -3.54
C VAL A 58 -9.15 -9.99 -2.05
N GLU A 59 -8.05 -9.99 -1.33
CA GLU A 59 -8.04 -9.67 0.10
C GLU A 59 -7.07 -8.54 0.34
N MET A 60 -7.54 -7.48 0.99
CA MET A 60 -6.67 -6.37 1.37
C MET A 60 -5.71 -6.82 2.46
N ARG A 61 -4.45 -6.49 2.30
CA ARG A 61 -3.41 -6.84 3.28
C ARG A 61 -3.28 -5.75 4.32
N ALA A 62 -3.06 -6.16 5.55
CA ALA A 62 -2.71 -5.22 6.62
C ALA A 62 -1.30 -4.69 6.37
N PRO A 63 -0.98 -3.47 6.84
CA PRO A 63 0.38 -2.96 6.75
C PRO A 63 1.35 -3.87 7.49
N GLU A 64 2.57 -4.01 6.96
CA GLU A 64 3.61 -4.80 7.63
C GLU A 64 4.06 -4.12 8.91
N GLN A 65 4.03 -2.79 8.94
CA GLN A 65 4.59 -2.03 10.03
C GLN A 65 4.03 -0.62 9.98
N VAL A 66 3.99 0.04 11.12
CA VAL A 66 3.66 1.46 11.21
C VAL A 66 4.93 2.19 11.62
N VAL A 67 5.24 3.28 10.94
CA VAL A 67 6.44 4.07 11.21
C VAL A 67 6.07 5.53 11.36
N VAL A 68 6.95 6.30 11.98
CA VAL A 68 6.80 7.74 12.10
C VAL A 68 8.00 8.40 11.40
N ALA A 69 7.73 9.48 10.68
CA ALA A 69 8.77 10.20 9.97
C ALA A 69 9.68 10.91 10.97
N ALA A 70 10.98 10.62 10.90
CA ALA A 70 11.97 11.26 11.73
C ALA A 70 12.43 12.60 11.15
N TYR A 71 12.25 12.79 9.85
CA TYR A 71 12.66 14.00 9.13
C TYR A 71 11.65 14.29 8.03
N ASP A 72 11.67 15.53 7.53
CA ASP A 72 10.93 15.87 6.32
C ASP A 72 11.60 15.18 5.13
N TYR A 73 10.81 14.77 4.16
CA TYR A 73 11.34 14.23 2.92
C TYR A 73 10.55 14.77 1.74
N GLU A 74 11.25 15.23 0.72
CA GLU A 74 10.65 15.71 -0.50
C GLU A 74 10.92 14.70 -1.62
N ALA A 75 9.85 14.17 -2.21
CA ALA A 75 9.96 13.20 -3.28
C ALA A 75 10.78 13.77 -4.45
N GLN A 76 11.70 12.97 -4.95
CA GLN A 76 12.56 13.36 -6.07
C GLN A 76 12.14 12.70 -7.37
N ASN A 77 11.26 11.72 -7.28
CA ASN A 77 10.69 11.02 -8.42
C ASN A 77 9.19 10.88 -8.19
N HIS A 78 8.44 10.68 -9.25
CA HIS A 78 6.98 10.62 -9.13
C HIS A 78 6.47 9.35 -8.42
N ASP A 79 7.33 8.34 -8.26
CA ASP A 79 6.98 7.13 -7.52
C ASP A 79 7.32 7.24 -6.02
N GLU A 80 7.90 8.35 -5.60
CA GLU A 80 8.24 8.60 -4.21
C GLU A 80 7.14 9.40 -3.53
N LEU A 81 7.14 9.33 -2.20
CA LEU A 81 6.16 10.01 -1.38
C LEU A 81 6.83 11.09 -0.55
N SER A 82 6.32 12.31 -0.65
CA SER A 82 6.76 13.40 0.22
C SER A 82 6.03 13.32 1.55
N PHE A 83 6.73 13.65 2.63
CA PHE A 83 6.11 13.65 3.95
C PHE A 83 6.85 14.61 4.86
N ALA A 84 6.18 15.03 5.94
CA ALA A 84 6.76 15.90 6.94
C ALA A 84 7.14 15.10 8.18
N GLU A 85 8.12 15.59 8.90
CA GLU A 85 8.52 15.02 10.19
C GLU A 85 7.28 14.86 11.09
N GLY A 86 7.18 13.73 11.76
CA GLY A 86 6.08 13.44 12.67
C GLY A 86 4.89 12.77 12.04
N ARG A 87 4.85 12.64 10.71
CA ARG A 87 3.75 11.95 10.06
C ARG A 87 3.84 10.45 10.33
N VAL A 88 2.69 9.84 10.50
CA VAL A 88 2.59 8.39 10.70
C VAL A 88 2.28 7.76 9.36
N LEU A 89 3.02 6.70 9.03
CA LEU A 89 2.92 6.03 7.75
C LEU A 89 2.74 4.54 7.96
N ASP A 90 1.91 3.94 7.09
CA ASP A 90 1.77 2.49 7.06
C ASP A 90 2.75 1.95 6.02
N VAL A 91 3.60 1.01 6.42
CA VAL A 91 4.54 0.35 5.51
C VAL A 91 3.82 -0.83 4.90
N LEU A 92 3.65 -0.81 3.58
CA LEU A 92 2.93 -1.83 2.86
C LEU A 92 3.85 -2.93 2.36
N GLU A 93 5.05 -2.56 1.92
CA GLU A 93 6.05 -3.50 1.43
C GLU A 93 7.45 -2.93 1.66
N ARG A 94 8.43 -3.81 1.68
CA ARG A 94 9.84 -3.43 1.77
C ARG A 94 10.56 -3.80 0.49
N ASP A 95 11.48 -2.94 0.07
CA ASP A 95 12.29 -3.17 -1.11
C ASP A 95 13.68 -2.61 -0.83
N GLY A 96 14.51 -3.41 -0.17
CA GLY A 96 15.85 -2.99 0.22
C GLY A 96 15.82 -1.82 1.18
N ASP A 97 16.47 -0.72 0.79
CA ASP A 97 16.54 0.49 1.61
C ASP A 97 15.32 1.39 1.44
N TRP A 98 14.39 1.00 0.59
CA TRP A 98 13.18 1.75 0.32
C TRP A 98 11.96 1.01 0.84
N LEU A 99 10.98 1.77 1.30
CA LEU A 99 9.72 1.22 1.79
C LEU A 99 8.59 1.76 0.94
N LEU A 100 7.67 0.89 0.57
CA LEU A 100 6.43 1.34 -0.04
C LEU A 100 5.48 1.66 1.10
N ALA A 101 5.10 2.92 1.23
CA ALA A 101 4.35 3.38 2.38
C ALA A 101 3.20 4.30 1.97
N ARG A 102 2.23 4.39 2.86
CA ARG A 102 1.07 5.26 2.69
C ARG A 102 0.96 6.15 3.92
N ILE A 103 0.68 7.43 3.72
CA ILE A 103 0.39 8.34 4.84
C ILE A 103 -0.90 7.87 5.49
N GLN A 104 -0.84 7.53 6.78
CA GLN A 104 -1.97 6.98 7.49
C GLN A 104 -3.17 7.93 7.43
N GLY A 105 -4.33 7.39 7.12
CA GLY A 105 -5.55 8.17 6.98
C GLY A 105 -5.76 8.79 5.62
N THR A 106 -4.85 8.55 4.66
CA THR A 106 -4.97 9.09 3.31
C THR A 106 -4.80 7.99 2.28
N ASP A 107 -4.99 8.32 1.01
CA ASP A 107 -4.73 7.41 -0.10
C ASP A 107 -3.39 7.72 -0.79
N GLN A 108 -2.57 8.59 -0.19
CA GLN A 108 -1.27 8.93 -0.77
C GLN A 108 -0.26 7.85 -0.43
N MET A 109 0.38 7.30 -1.45
CA MET A 109 1.31 6.21 -1.33
C MET A 109 2.52 6.44 -2.21
N GLY A 110 3.66 5.91 -1.83
CA GLY A 110 4.85 5.94 -2.65
C GLY A 110 6.04 5.38 -1.89
N LEU A 111 7.19 5.42 -2.54
CA LEU A 111 8.44 4.94 -1.96
C LEU A 111 9.02 5.99 -1.03
N ILE A 112 9.52 5.53 0.12
CA ILE A 112 10.19 6.39 1.09
C ILE A 112 11.51 5.75 1.50
N PRO A 113 12.54 6.56 1.83
CA PRO A 113 13.80 5.98 2.31
C PRO A 113 13.65 5.47 3.73
N SER A 114 14.14 4.26 3.97
CA SER A 114 13.96 3.62 5.28
C SER A 114 14.67 4.36 6.41
N ASN A 115 15.74 5.10 6.11
CA ASN A 115 16.50 5.82 7.12
C ASN A 115 15.89 7.18 7.50
N TYR A 116 14.74 7.54 6.93
CA TYR A 116 14.03 8.76 7.29
C TYR A 116 12.86 8.50 8.24
N VAL A 117 12.65 7.25 8.62
CA VAL A 117 11.53 6.87 9.47
C VAL A 117 11.99 5.96 10.60
N GLU A 118 11.19 5.91 11.65
CA GLU A 118 11.44 5.05 12.81
C GLU A 118 10.20 4.22 13.09
N GLU A 119 10.37 3.09 13.74
CA GLU A 119 9.24 2.27 14.14
C GLU A 119 8.35 3.04 15.10
N PHE A 120 7.06 2.95 14.86
CA PHE A 120 6.09 3.64 15.69
C PHE A 120 5.29 2.60 16.47
N GLY A 121 5.43 2.63 17.78
CA GLY A 121 4.63 1.80 18.66
C GLY A 121 4.82 0.31 18.47
N SER A 122 5.83 -0.09 17.94
CA SER A 122 6.08 -1.43 17.51
C SER A 122 5.06 -2.45 17.94
N SER A 123 4.86 -2.99 17.71
CA SER A 123 4.25 -3.89 18.03
C SER A 123 4.06 -4.58 19.02
N GLY A 124 3.97 -4.12 19.08
CA GLY A 124 3.79 -4.58 19.64
C GLY A 124 3.43 -4.52 20.37
N ALA A 125 3.42 -4.28 20.42
CA ALA A 125 3.31 -4.08 21.10
C ALA A 125 3.20 -3.70 21.72
N GLN A 126 3.05 -3.39 21.88
CA GLN A 126 3.17 -2.95 22.49
C GLN A 126 2.98 -2.36 22.93
N GLU A 127 2.67 -1.93 23.38
CA GLU A 127 2.73 -1.29 23.91
C GLU A 127 2.62 -0.81 24.39
N PRO A 128 2.49 -0.59 24.79
CA PRO A 128 2.55 0.10 25.44
C PRO A 128 2.57 0.65 25.82
N VAL A 129 2.33 0.96 26.09
CA VAL A 129 2.61 1.38 26.53
C VAL A 129 2.54 1.81 26.93
N PRO A 130 2.58 1.96 27.29
CA PRO A 130 2.74 2.44 27.82
C PRO A 130 2.81 2.79 28.09
N ALA A 131 2.52 2.97 28.29
CA ALA A 131 2.83 3.13 28.55
C ALA A 131 3.03 3.05 28.65
N SER A 132 2.83 3.16 28.78
CA SER A 132 3.39 3.04 28.84
C SER A 132 3.50 3.04 28.77
#